data_9ab0b85b00d50f304dbb41162603fdfa
#
_entry.id   9ab0b85b00d50f304dbb41162603fdfa
#
_cell.length_a   1.000
_cell.length_b   1.000
_cell.length_c   1.000
_cell.angle_alpha   90.00
_cell.angle_beta   90.00
_cell.angle_gamma   90.00
#
_symmetry.space_group_name_H-M   'P 1'
#
loop_
_entity.id
_entity.type
_entity.pdbx_description
1 polymer ?
#
loop_
_entity_poly.entity_id
_entity_poly.type
_entity_poly.pdbx_seq_one_letter_code
_entity_poly.pdbx_strand_id
1 'polypeptide(L)'
;MTGGAASPGRLIVDQETRPYLPAYLKLRHDAGRGRWVLLAPERILTPDEIAVAVLKLCDGKRTVEGIAETLAKDYAAPTELIRKDVVELLQGLADKGYIKA
;
A
#
# COMPACT_ATOMS: atom_id res chain seq x y z
N MET A 1 -22.98 -15.59 -2.30
CA MET A 1 -22.51 -14.98 -2.07
C MET A 1 -21.76 -15.06 -1.79
N THR A 2 -21.64 -14.84 -1.92
CA THR A 2 -20.98 -14.69 -1.79
C THR A 2 -20.52 -14.27 -1.11
N GLY A 3 -20.49 -14.59 -0.98
CA GLY A 3 -20.21 -14.08 -0.31
C GLY A 3 -19.64 -13.49 0.10
N GLY A 4 -19.14 -13.99 -0.25
CA GLY A 4 -18.21 -13.29 0.19
C GLY A 4 -18.56 -12.24 0.47
N ALA A 5 -19.44 -12.52 0.47
CA ALA A 5 -19.72 -11.35 0.56
C ALA A 5 -18.95 -10.67 1.46
N ALA A 6 -18.11 -10.10 1.05
CA ALA A 6 -17.39 -9.19 1.80
C ALA A 6 -18.32 -8.26 2.49
N SER A 7 -17.99 -7.80 3.62
CA SER A 7 -18.80 -6.81 4.29
C SER A 7 -18.87 -5.58 3.40
N PRO A 8 -20.01 -4.91 3.35
CA PRO A 8 -20.16 -3.70 2.58
C PRO A 8 -19.10 -2.70 2.96
N GLY A 9 -18.50 -2.10 1.98
CA GLY A 9 -17.47 -1.11 2.22
C GLY A 9 -16.06 -1.64 2.36
N ARG A 10 -15.87 -2.95 2.39
CA ARG A 10 -14.52 -3.49 2.41
C ARG A 10 -13.89 -3.32 1.04
N LEU A 11 -12.73 -2.69 1.00
CA LEU A 11 -11.97 -2.58 -0.23
C LEU A 11 -11.30 -3.91 -0.54
N ILE A 12 -11.55 -4.45 -1.72
CA ILE A 12 -10.84 -5.61 -2.21
C ILE A 12 -9.79 -5.11 -3.19
N VAL A 13 -8.53 -5.29 -2.84
CA VAL A 13 -7.43 -4.80 -3.64
C VAL A 13 -7.14 -5.78 -4.78
N ASP A 14 -7.12 -5.25 -6.00
CA ASP A 14 -6.73 -6.03 -7.17
C ASP A 14 -5.79 -5.18 -8.04
N GLN A 15 -5.39 -5.72 -9.19
CA GLN A 15 -4.41 -5.04 -10.03
C GLN A 15 -4.91 -3.73 -10.63
N GLU A 16 -6.23 -3.51 -10.66
CA GLU A 16 -6.81 -2.29 -11.21
C GLU A 16 -7.11 -1.25 -10.15
N THR A 17 -6.96 -1.59 -8.89
CA THR A 17 -7.17 -0.66 -7.78
C THR A 17 -6.20 0.50 -7.88
N ARG A 18 -6.67 1.72 -7.58
CA ARG A 18 -5.83 2.92 -7.55
C ARG A 18 -5.71 3.40 -6.11
N PRO A 19 -4.77 2.83 -5.36
CA PRO A 19 -4.69 3.10 -3.93
C PRO A 19 -4.13 4.47 -3.60
N TYR A 20 -4.59 5.02 -2.46
CA TYR A 20 -4.03 6.26 -1.94
C TYR A 20 -4.03 6.25 -0.42
N LEU A 21 -3.16 7.06 0.17
CA LEU A 21 -3.14 7.26 1.61
C LEU A 21 -4.19 8.30 1.98
N PRO A 22 -5.10 7.98 2.91
CA PRO A 22 -6.05 8.99 3.39
C PRO A 22 -5.31 10.18 3.99
N ALA A 23 -5.97 11.35 3.99
CA ALA A 23 -5.35 12.57 4.48
C ALA A 23 -4.93 12.51 5.95
N TYR A 24 -5.56 11.65 6.75
CA TYR A 24 -5.22 11.52 8.16
C TYR A 24 -3.97 10.67 8.42
N LEU A 25 -3.36 10.14 7.36
CA LEU A 25 -2.11 9.38 7.48
C LEU A 25 -0.99 10.17 6.81
N LYS A 26 0.19 10.16 7.44
CA LYS A 26 1.36 10.85 6.90
C LYS A 26 2.54 9.91 6.87
N LEU A 27 3.12 9.76 5.69
CA LEU A 27 4.37 9.02 5.54
C LEU A 27 5.50 10.02 5.64
N ARG A 28 6.35 9.88 6.64
CA ARG A 28 7.43 10.82 6.90
C ARG A 28 8.75 10.12 7.14
N HIS A 29 9.82 10.79 6.75
CA HIS A 29 11.17 10.30 7.04
C HIS A 29 11.61 10.86 8.39
N ASP A 30 11.94 9.98 9.31
CA ASP A 30 12.47 10.36 10.63
C ASP A 30 13.97 10.43 10.52
N ALA A 31 14.51 11.63 10.30
CA ALA A 31 15.93 11.84 10.10
C ALA A 31 16.74 11.48 11.35
N GLY A 32 16.18 11.68 12.53
CA GLY A 32 16.88 11.36 13.77
C GLY A 32 17.12 9.88 13.94
N ARG A 33 16.24 9.04 13.41
CA ARG A 33 16.36 7.58 13.50
C ARG A 33 16.76 6.94 12.18
N GLY A 34 16.79 7.75 11.12
CA GLY A 34 17.19 7.25 9.81
C GLY A 34 16.21 6.28 9.18
N ARG A 35 14.92 6.43 9.45
CA ARG A 35 13.92 5.52 8.91
C ARG A 35 12.61 6.23 8.62
N TRP A 36 11.79 5.59 7.80
CA TRP A 36 10.47 6.11 7.49
C TRP A 36 9.46 5.65 8.54
N VAL A 37 8.49 6.51 8.82
CA VAL A 37 7.38 6.20 9.72
C VAL A 37 6.08 6.58 9.04
N LEU A 38 5.02 5.85 9.39
CA LEU A 38 3.67 6.15 8.96
C LEU A 38 2.91 6.63 10.19
N LEU A 39 2.54 7.91 10.19
CA LEU A 39 1.86 8.54 11.32
C LEU A 39 0.35 8.36 11.15
N ALA A 40 -0.26 7.67 12.09
CA ALA A 40 -1.70 7.48 12.16
C ALA A 40 -2.24 8.19 13.40
N PRO A 41 -3.57 8.44 13.50
CA PRO A 41 -4.11 9.25 14.59
C PRO A 41 -3.69 8.87 15.99
N GLU A 42 -3.56 7.61 16.30
CA GLU A 42 -3.22 7.21 17.67
C GLU A 42 -2.05 6.25 17.73
N ARG A 43 -1.26 6.18 16.66
CA ARG A 43 -0.12 5.28 16.64
C ARG A 43 0.88 5.67 15.55
N ILE A 44 2.08 5.18 15.72
CA ILE A 44 3.14 5.36 14.75
C ILE A 44 3.52 3.97 14.27
N LEU A 45 3.51 3.79 12.94
CA LEU A 45 3.88 2.53 12.32
C LEU A 45 5.26 2.66 11.67
N THR A 46 6.00 1.58 11.66
CA THR A 46 7.35 1.58 11.07
C THR A 46 7.37 0.60 9.91
N PRO A 47 6.92 1.04 8.72
CA PRO A 47 6.90 0.17 7.55
C PRO A 47 8.33 -0.21 7.14
N ASP A 48 8.49 -1.41 6.61
CA ASP A 48 9.78 -1.82 6.10
C ASP A 48 10.07 -1.14 4.76
N GLU A 49 11.26 -1.38 4.22
CA GLU A 49 11.69 -0.73 2.99
C GLU A 49 10.73 -0.97 1.83
N ILE A 50 10.25 -2.19 1.68
CA ILE A 50 9.33 -2.52 0.59
C ILE A 50 8.00 -1.80 0.78
N ALA A 51 7.47 -1.80 2.01
CA ALA A 51 6.21 -1.10 2.30
C ALA A 51 6.34 0.39 2.02
N VAL A 52 7.47 1.01 2.39
CA VAL A 52 7.71 2.42 2.11
C VAL A 52 7.69 2.68 0.60
N ALA A 53 8.37 1.82 -0.17
CA ALA A 53 8.42 1.97 -1.62
C ALA A 53 7.02 1.91 -2.23
N VAL A 54 6.18 0.99 -1.75
CA VAL A 54 4.80 0.87 -2.22
C VAL A 54 4.00 2.12 -1.82
N LEU A 55 4.09 2.53 -0.56
CA LEU A 55 3.31 3.66 -0.06
C LEU A 55 3.62 4.97 -0.78
N LYS A 56 4.88 5.17 -1.17
CA LYS A 56 5.26 6.36 -1.92
C LYS A 56 4.58 6.45 -3.29
N LEU A 57 4.18 5.31 -3.85
CA LEU A 57 3.55 5.27 -5.16
C LEU A 57 2.03 5.26 -5.07
N CYS A 58 1.46 5.24 -3.86
CA CYS A 58 0.01 5.23 -3.65
C CYS A 58 -0.54 6.66 -3.73
N ASP A 59 -0.74 7.14 -4.94
CA ASP A 59 -1.17 8.51 -5.20
C ASP A 59 -2.62 8.63 -5.69
N GLY A 60 -3.34 7.52 -5.74
CA GLY A 60 -4.71 7.50 -6.23
C GLY A 60 -4.81 7.51 -7.74
N LYS A 61 -3.70 7.62 -8.43
CA LYS A 61 -3.66 7.69 -9.90
C LYS A 61 -3.07 6.44 -10.51
N ARG A 62 -2.04 5.88 -9.88
CA ARG A 62 -1.43 4.64 -10.35
C ARG A 62 -2.26 3.46 -9.92
N THR A 63 -2.41 2.48 -10.82
CA THR A 63 -3.03 1.21 -10.46
C THR A 63 -2.01 0.37 -9.70
N VAL A 64 -2.51 -0.65 -9.01
CA VAL A 64 -1.63 -1.63 -8.37
C VAL A 64 -0.69 -2.26 -9.39
N GLU A 65 -1.19 -2.53 -10.59
CA GLU A 65 -0.35 -3.08 -11.67
C GLU A 65 0.78 -2.11 -12.00
N GLY A 66 0.48 -0.83 -12.13
CA GLY A 66 1.49 0.19 -12.41
C GLY A 66 2.54 0.28 -11.31
N ILE A 67 2.09 0.19 -10.06
CA ILE A 67 3.01 0.19 -8.92
C ILE A 67 3.92 -1.03 -8.99
N ALA A 68 3.33 -2.21 -9.26
CA ALA A 68 4.11 -3.44 -9.35
C ALA A 68 5.14 -3.38 -10.48
N GLU A 69 4.76 -2.83 -11.64
CA GLU A 69 5.67 -2.69 -12.76
C GLU A 69 6.84 -1.76 -12.43
N THR A 70 6.55 -0.65 -11.76
CA THR A 70 7.59 0.30 -11.37
C THR A 70 8.58 -0.36 -10.41
N LEU A 71 8.06 -1.04 -9.39
CA LEU A 71 8.93 -1.70 -8.41
C LEU A 71 9.69 -2.88 -9.00
N ALA A 72 9.09 -3.59 -9.94
CA ALA A 72 9.75 -4.70 -10.60
C ALA A 72 11.00 -4.23 -11.35
N LYS A 73 10.92 -3.05 -11.97
CA LYS A 73 12.08 -2.47 -12.61
C LYS A 73 13.14 -2.05 -11.60
N ASP A 74 12.70 -1.40 -10.52
CA ASP A 74 13.63 -0.89 -9.51
C ASP A 74 14.38 -2.02 -8.81
N TYR A 75 13.73 -3.14 -8.60
CA TYR A 75 14.32 -4.27 -7.87
C TYR A 75 14.77 -5.40 -8.80
N ALA A 76 14.68 -5.20 -10.11
CA ALA A 76 15.06 -6.22 -11.10
C ALA A 76 14.42 -7.57 -10.79
N ALA A 77 13.12 -7.57 -10.50
CA ALA A 77 12.37 -8.75 -10.10
C ALA A 77 11.18 -8.98 -11.04
N PRO A 78 10.68 -10.23 -11.13
CA PRO A 78 9.51 -10.50 -11.97
C PRO A 78 8.28 -9.72 -11.48
N THR A 79 7.58 -9.09 -12.41
CA THR A 79 6.41 -8.28 -12.06
C THR A 79 5.34 -9.11 -11.33
N GLU A 80 5.16 -10.37 -11.71
CA GLU A 80 4.15 -11.22 -11.09
C GLU A 80 4.39 -11.41 -9.61
N LEU A 81 5.64 -11.61 -9.20
CA LEU A 81 5.98 -11.76 -7.80
C LEU A 81 5.77 -10.46 -7.04
N ILE A 82 6.21 -9.35 -7.63
CA ILE A 82 6.03 -8.04 -7.01
C ILE A 82 4.54 -7.72 -6.89
N ARG A 83 3.76 -8.00 -7.93
CA ARG A 83 2.31 -7.74 -7.89
C ARG A 83 1.65 -8.48 -6.75
N LYS A 84 1.98 -9.76 -6.59
CA LYS A 84 1.40 -10.56 -5.51
C LYS A 84 1.72 -9.94 -4.15
N ASP A 85 2.98 -9.56 -3.93
CA ASP A 85 3.39 -8.97 -2.67
C ASP A 85 2.73 -7.61 -2.43
N VAL A 86 2.61 -6.79 -3.48
CA VAL A 86 1.97 -5.48 -3.38
C VAL A 86 0.48 -5.64 -3.02
N VAL A 87 -0.21 -6.56 -3.68
CA VAL A 87 -1.63 -6.80 -3.40
C VAL A 87 -1.81 -7.25 -1.94
N GLU A 88 -0.99 -8.18 -1.48
CA GLU A 88 -1.10 -8.67 -0.11
C GLU A 88 -0.83 -7.57 0.91
N LEU A 89 0.20 -6.76 0.67
CA LEU A 89 0.54 -5.64 1.54
C LEU A 89 -0.60 -4.63 1.60
N LEU A 90 -1.09 -4.23 0.43
CA LEU A 90 -2.14 -3.21 0.37
C LEU A 90 -3.46 -3.72 0.90
N GLN A 91 -3.78 -5.00 0.71
CA GLN A 91 -4.99 -5.57 1.29
C GLN A 91 -4.94 -5.52 2.81
N GLY A 92 -3.80 -5.89 3.39
CA GLY A 92 -3.63 -5.80 4.84
C GLY A 92 -3.80 -4.39 5.37
N LEU A 93 -3.25 -3.42 4.65
CA LEU A 93 -3.37 -2.02 5.05
C LEU A 93 -4.78 -1.50 4.85
N ALA A 94 -5.45 -1.91 3.76
CA ALA A 94 -6.82 -1.50 3.49
C ALA A 94 -7.76 -2.04 4.58
N ASP A 95 -7.56 -3.27 5.00
CA ASP A 95 -8.39 -3.87 6.04
C ASP A 95 -8.26 -3.13 7.37
N LYS A 96 -7.14 -2.47 7.59
CA LYS A 96 -6.92 -1.65 8.79
C LYS A 96 -7.32 -0.19 8.60
N GLY A 97 -7.80 0.17 7.40
CA GLY A 97 -8.21 1.53 7.11
C GLY A 97 -7.08 2.47 6.75
N TYR A 98 -5.89 1.95 6.47
CA TYR A 98 -4.72 2.76 6.14
C TYR A 98 -4.56 3.02 4.65
N ILE A 99 -5.28 2.33 3.81
CA ILE A 99 -5.27 2.53 2.37
C ILE A 99 -6.71 2.60 1.88
N LYS A 100 -6.96 3.51 0.96
CA LYS A 100 -8.27 3.66 0.32
C LYS A 100 -8.07 3.70 -1.20
N ALA A 101 -9.17 3.66 -1.90
CA ALA A 101 -9.13 3.71 -3.37
C ALA A 101 -10.39 4.37 -3.92
#